data_73a638cedbffae3f85f7548779f1615c
#
_entry.id   73a638cedbffae3f85f7548779f1615c
#
_cell.length_a   1.000
_cell.length_b   1.000
_cell.length_c   1.000
_cell.angle_alpha   90.00
_cell.angle_beta   90.00
_cell.angle_gamma   90.00
#
_symmetry.space_group_name_H-M   'P 1'
#
loop_
_entity.id
_entity.type
_entity.pdbx_description
1 polymer ?
#
loop_
_entity_poly.entity_id
_entity_poly.type
_entity_poly.pdbx_seq_one_letter_code
_entity_poly.pdbx_strand_id
1 'polypeptide(L)'
;MYPAEITEPCRQDLTGAGFVELRTPADVDLAMKNPTGTMLLVINSVCGCAAGMARPGAKLAIQHTRVPDRTATVFAGVDREATERARSYMPGYAPSSPSIALFKDGKLVYMMERWQIEGRGPQEIAYDLVEAFDQFCQGV
;
A
#
# COMPACT_ATOMS: atom_id res chain seq x y z
N MET A 1 -7.49 -13.45 -16.01
CA MET A 1 -6.15 -12.87 -15.86
C MET A 1 -6.02 -11.61 -16.71
N TYR A 2 -5.43 -10.58 -16.19
CA TYR A 2 -5.29 -9.31 -16.90
C TYR A 2 -4.03 -9.34 -17.77
N PRO A 3 -4.11 -8.84 -19.03
CA PRO A 3 -2.92 -8.77 -19.88
C PRO A 3 -1.91 -7.72 -19.37
N ALA A 4 -0.65 -7.90 -19.74
CA ALA A 4 0.43 -7.03 -19.30
C ALA A 4 0.21 -5.57 -19.72
N GLU A 5 -0.43 -5.31 -20.85
CA GLU A 5 -0.75 -3.95 -21.29
C GLU A 5 -1.61 -3.19 -20.29
N ILE A 6 -2.41 -3.92 -19.50
CA ILE A 6 -3.24 -3.32 -18.46
C ILE A 6 -2.49 -3.25 -17.13
N THR A 7 -1.76 -4.32 -16.77
CA THR A 7 -1.15 -4.40 -15.43
C THR A 7 0.15 -3.60 -15.31
N GLU A 8 0.96 -3.54 -16.37
CA GLU A 8 2.24 -2.83 -16.31
C GLU A 8 2.10 -1.34 -15.97
N PRO A 9 1.20 -0.57 -16.61
CA PRO A 9 1.03 0.82 -16.22
C PRO A 9 0.59 0.97 -14.76
N CYS A 10 -0.23 0.05 -14.26
CA CYS A 10 -0.67 0.06 -12.85
C CYS A 10 0.50 -0.21 -11.90
N ARG A 11 1.40 -1.12 -12.26
CA ARG A 11 2.62 -1.38 -11.49
C ARG A 11 3.53 -0.16 -11.49
N GLN A 12 3.78 0.39 -12.68
CA GLN A 12 4.69 1.52 -12.85
C GLN A 12 4.21 2.78 -12.17
N ASP A 13 2.91 2.93 -11.99
CA ASP A 13 2.35 4.08 -11.28
C ASP A 13 2.89 4.16 -9.85
N LEU A 14 3.10 3.04 -9.20
CA LEU A 14 3.68 2.99 -7.85
C LEU A 14 5.19 2.79 -7.86
N THR A 15 5.71 1.88 -8.68
CA THR A 15 7.16 1.64 -8.73
C THR A 15 7.91 2.88 -9.21
N GLY A 16 7.33 3.64 -10.13
CA GLY A 16 7.91 4.91 -10.57
C GLY A 16 7.99 5.96 -9.46
N ALA A 17 7.18 5.83 -8.42
CA ALA A 17 7.21 6.69 -7.24
C ALA A 17 8.09 6.14 -6.11
N GLY A 18 8.78 5.02 -6.35
CA GLY A 18 9.71 4.44 -5.38
C GLY A 18 9.15 3.29 -4.56
N PHE A 19 7.92 2.84 -4.81
CA PHE A 19 7.38 1.68 -4.12
C PHE A 19 8.07 0.41 -4.61
N VAL A 20 8.49 -0.42 -3.66
CA VAL A 20 9.10 -1.72 -3.96
C VAL A 20 7.98 -2.73 -4.23
N GLU A 21 8.03 -3.38 -5.38
CA GLU A 21 7.01 -4.36 -5.75
C GLU A 21 7.32 -5.73 -5.15
N LEU A 22 6.36 -6.27 -4.40
CA LEU A 22 6.47 -7.58 -3.77
C LEU A 22 5.62 -8.56 -4.59
N ARG A 23 6.25 -9.43 -5.34
CA ARG A 23 5.57 -10.29 -6.32
C ARG A 23 5.42 -11.74 -5.87
N THR A 24 6.12 -12.14 -4.83
CA THR A 24 6.09 -13.52 -4.31
C THR A 24 5.90 -13.51 -2.80
N PRO A 25 5.43 -14.62 -2.21
CA PRO A 25 5.35 -14.73 -0.74
C PRO A 25 6.70 -14.51 -0.07
N ALA A 26 7.80 -14.95 -0.69
CA ALA A 26 9.14 -14.74 -0.15
C ALA A 26 9.50 -13.26 -0.11
N ASP A 27 9.13 -12.49 -1.14
CA ASP A 27 9.34 -11.04 -1.14
C ASP A 27 8.59 -10.38 0.01
N VAL A 28 7.36 -10.80 0.26
CA VAL A 28 6.53 -10.27 1.34
C VAL A 28 7.18 -10.57 2.68
N ASP A 29 7.59 -11.82 2.90
CA ASP A 29 8.21 -12.21 4.16
C ASP A 29 9.50 -11.44 4.42
N LEU A 30 10.33 -11.23 3.39
CA LEU A 30 11.55 -10.43 3.52
C LEU A 30 11.25 -9.00 3.95
N ALA A 31 10.22 -8.40 3.36
CA ALA A 31 9.82 -7.04 3.71
C ALA A 31 9.29 -6.94 5.14
N MET A 32 8.55 -7.97 5.58
CA MET A 32 7.91 -7.98 6.90
C MET A 32 8.84 -8.44 8.02
N LYS A 33 9.89 -9.20 7.69
CA LYS A 33 10.83 -9.73 8.69
C LYS A 33 11.88 -8.72 9.14
N ASN A 34 11.96 -7.55 8.50
CA ASN A 34 12.79 -6.46 9.00
C ASN A 34 11.94 -5.67 10.01
N PRO A 35 12.05 -5.97 11.31
CA PRO A 35 11.07 -5.51 12.28
C PRO A 35 11.24 -4.07 12.72
N THR A 36 12.27 -3.37 12.25
CA THR A 36 12.50 -2.00 12.68
C THR A 36 11.96 -1.00 11.67
N GLY A 37 11.29 0.04 12.18
CA GLY A 37 10.81 1.15 11.38
C GLY A 37 9.42 0.92 10.80
N THR A 38 9.02 1.85 9.94
CA THR A 38 7.68 1.89 9.37
C THR A 38 7.69 1.53 7.89
N MET A 39 6.61 0.88 7.44
CA MET A 39 6.42 0.54 6.04
C MET A 39 4.98 0.78 5.62
N LEU A 40 4.82 1.53 4.53
CA LEU A 40 3.52 1.68 3.88
C LEU A 40 3.39 0.59 2.82
N LEU A 41 2.31 -0.17 2.90
CA LEU A 41 2.01 -1.21 1.91
C LEU A 41 0.71 -0.85 1.20
N VAL A 42 0.78 -0.68 -0.12
CA VAL A 42 -0.40 -0.46 -0.96
C VAL A 42 -0.78 -1.80 -1.59
N ILE A 43 -2.01 -2.27 -1.33
CA ILE A 43 -2.58 -3.38 -2.08
C ILE A 43 -3.18 -2.78 -3.33
N ASN A 44 -2.46 -2.91 -4.43
CA ASN A 44 -2.81 -2.32 -5.73
C ASN A 44 -3.89 -3.15 -6.42
N SER A 45 -4.56 -2.54 -7.36
CA SER A 45 -5.58 -3.21 -8.17
C SER A 45 -5.73 -2.49 -9.51
N VAL A 46 -6.40 -3.13 -10.47
CA VAL A 46 -6.65 -2.53 -11.78
C VAL A 46 -7.88 -1.65 -11.80
N CYS A 47 -8.68 -1.61 -10.72
CA CYS A 47 -9.95 -0.90 -10.71
C CYS A 47 -9.78 0.62 -10.69
N GLY A 48 -10.86 1.34 -11.02
CA GLY A 48 -10.87 2.79 -11.03
C GLY A 48 -10.57 3.40 -9.67
N CYS A 49 -10.95 2.74 -8.58
CA CYS A 49 -10.66 3.20 -7.22
C CYS A 49 -9.15 3.23 -6.95
N ALA A 50 -8.41 2.28 -7.51
CA ALA A 50 -6.95 2.30 -7.41
C ALA A 50 -6.35 3.39 -8.29
N ALA A 51 -6.79 3.48 -9.55
CA ALA A 51 -6.22 4.41 -10.53
C ALA A 51 -6.48 5.86 -10.18
N GLY A 52 -7.70 6.18 -9.74
CA GLY A 52 -8.11 7.57 -9.51
C GLY A 52 -8.03 8.02 -8.07
N MET A 53 -7.84 7.12 -7.13
CA MET A 53 -7.93 7.43 -5.71
C MET A 53 -6.75 6.89 -4.91
N ALA A 54 -6.61 5.57 -4.78
CA ALA A 54 -5.61 4.96 -3.88
C ALA A 54 -4.18 5.26 -4.32
N ARG A 55 -3.84 5.00 -5.59
CA ARG A 55 -2.48 5.23 -6.07
C ARG A 55 -2.09 6.70 -6.04
N PRO A 56 -2.89 7.63 -6.60
CA PRO A 56 -2.53 9.05 -6.51
C PRO A 56 -2.51 9.56 -5.06
N GLY A 57 -3.41 9.06 -4.21
CA GLY A 57 -3.43 9.44 -2.80
C GLY A 57 -2.18 9.01 -2.05
N ALA A 58 -1.75 7.77 -2.25
CA ALA A 58 -0.51 7.27 -1.65
C ALA A 58 0.72 8.03 -2.15
N LYS A 59 0.78 8.30 -3.45
CA LYS A 59 1.90 9.05 -4.05
C LYS A 59 1.96 10.47 -3.50
N LEU A 60 0.82 11.09 -3.30
CA LEU A 60 0.76 12.43 -2.73
C LEU A 60 1.19 12.42 -1.26
N ALA A 61 0.76 11.42 -0.49
CA ALA A 61 1.08 11.31 0.92
C ALA A 61 2.58 11.18 1.18
N ILE A 62 3.30 10.42 0.36
CA ILE A 62 4.73 10.21 0.56
C ILE A 62 5.58 11.43 0.21
N GLN A 63 4.98 12.51 -0.26
CA GLN A 63 5.66 13.79 -0.44
C GLN A 63 5.69 14.62 0.85
N HIS A 64 5.02 14.16 1.90
CA HIS A 64 5.03 14.82 3.20
C HIS A 64 6.42 14.76 3.84
N THR A 65 6.69 15.63 4.83
CA THR A 65 7.99 15.66 5.53
C THR A 65 8.22 14.46 6.42
N ARG A 66 7.15 13.96 7.05
CA ARG A 66 7.22 12.76 7.89
C ARG A 66 6.57 11.61 7.13
N VAL A 67 7.39 10.65 6.70
CA VAL A 67 6.94 9.55 5.85
C VAL A 67 7.47 8.21 6.37
N PRO A 68 6.86 7.07 5.96
CA PRO A 68 7.39 5.76 6.33
C PRO A 68 8.81 5.55 5.82
N ASP A 69 9.56 4.74 6.55
CA ASP A 69 10.93 4.39 6.18
C ASP A 69 10.99 3.61 4.86
N ARG A 70 9.96 2.82 4.58
CA ARG A 70 9.89 2.00 3.37
C ARG A 70 8.48 2.09 2.79
N THR A 71 8.40 1.92 1.47
CA THR A 71 7.13 1.83 0.75
C THR A 71 7.15 0.61 -0.15
N ALA A 72 6.08 -0.16 -0.12
CA ALA A 72 5.98 -1.40 -0.88
C ALA A 72 4.56 -1.58 -1.42
N THR A 73 4.41 -2.48 -2.37
CA THR A 73 3.11 -2.78 -2.96
C THR A 73 3.01 -4.25 -3.35
N VAL A 74 1.80 -4.80 -3.22
CA VAL A 74 1.41 -6.10 -3.79
C VAL A 74 0.24 -5.86 -4.74
N PHE A 75 0.06 -6.73 -5.72
CA PHE A 75 -0.95 -6.53 -6.77
C PHE A 75 -2.06 -7.57 -6.65
N ALA A 76 -3.18 -7.14 -6.07
CA ALA A 76 -4.36 -8.01 -5.90
C ALA A 76 -4.93 -8.42 -7.25
N GLY A 77 -5.30 -9.69 -7.36
CA GLY A 77 -5.87 -10.24 -8.58
C GLY A 77 -4.85 -10.61 -9.65
N VAL A 78 -3.58 -10.24 -9.45
CA VAL A 78 -2.49 -10.53 -10.39
C VAL A 78 -1.42 -11.37 -9.71
N ASP A 79 -0.80 -10.86 -8.66
CA ASP A 79 0.17 -11.60 -7.85
C ASP A 79 -0.55 -12.15 -6.62
N ARG A 80 -1.36 -13.18 -6.82
CA ARG A 80 -2.30 -13.69 -5.82
C ARG A 80 -1.63 -14.21 -4.56
N GLU A 81 -0.58 -15.00 -4.73
CA GLU A 81 0.10 -15.62 -3.59
C GLU A 81 0.78 -14.57 -2.73
N ALA A 82 1.42 -13.57 -3.35
CA ALA A 82 2.02 -12.44 -2.64
C ALA A 82 0.95 -11.65 -1.88
N THR A 83 -0.19 -11.40 -2.52
CA THR A 83 -1.30 -10.66 -1.91
C THR A 83 -1.86 -11.41 -0.70
N GLU A 84 -2.07 -12.71 -0.83
CA GLU A 84 -2.55 -13.53 0.29
C GLU A 84 -1.56 -13.52 1.44
N ARG A 85 -0.27 -13.61 1.14
CA ARG A 85 0.77 -13.57 2.16
C ARG A 85 0.78 -12.23 2.88
N ALA A 86 0.66 -11.13 2.14
CA ALA A 86 0.57 -9.80 2.73
C ALA A 86 -0.65 -9.68 3.65
N ARG A 87 -1.79 -10.21 3.23
CA ARG A 87 -3.02 -10.17 4.03
C ARG A 87 -2.89 -10.99 5.32
N SER A 88 -2.05 -12.00 5.35
CA SER A 88 -1.81 -12.77 6.57
C SER A 88 -1.17 -11.92 7.68
N TYR A 89 -0.55 -10.81 7.32
CA TYR A 89 0.01 -9.85 8.28
C TYR A 89 -1.01 -8.78 8.71
N MET A 90 -2.25 -8.87 8.22
CA MET A 90 -3.33 -7.92 8.53
C MET A 90 -4.51 -8.64 9.17
N PRO A 91 -4.31 -9.25 10.36
CA PRO A 91 -5.39 -10.01 11.00
C PRO A 91 -6.54 -9.09 11.39
N GLY A 92 -7.76 -9.62 11.28
CA GLY A 92 -8.95 -8.88 11.66
C GLY A 92 -9.59 -8.06 10.54
N TYR A 93 -8.98 -8.04 9.35
CA TYR A 93 -9.52 -7.29 8.21
C TYR A 93 -9.90 -8.27 7.10
N ALA A 94 -11.11 -8.12 6.59
CA ALA A 94 -11.56 -8.88 5.42
C ALA A 94 -10.78 -8.41 4.18
N PRO A 95 -10.50 -9.32 3.22
CA PRO A 95 -9.82 -8.92 2.00
C PRO A 95 -10.55 -7.81 1.26
N SER A 96 -9.82 -6.76 0.92
CA SER A 96 -10.33 -5.68 0.06
C SER A 96 -9.19 -5.12 -0.77
N SER A 97 -9.50 -4.61 -1.96
CA SER A 97 -8.53 -3.98 -2.84
C SER A 97 -9.19 -2.91 -3.71
N PRO A 98 -8.57 -1.74 -3.87
CA PRO A 98 -7.32 -1.37 -3.23
C PRO A 98 -7.47 -1.17 -1.74
N SER A 99 -6.37 -1.30 -1.02
CA SER A 99 -6.30 -0.96 0.40
C SER A 99 -4.88 -0.51 0.72
N ILE A 100 -4.73 0.20 1.84
CA ILE A 100 -3.43 0.77 2.21
C ILE A 100 -3.19 0.49 3.68
N ALA A 101 -2.05 -0.09 3.99
CA ALA A 101 -1.70 -0.48 5.35
C ALA A 101 -0.39 0.18 5.79
N LEU A 102 -0.32 0.57 7.05
CA LEU A 102 0.91 1.07 7.64
C LEU A 102 1.34 0.10 8.74
N PHE A 103 2.59 -0.33 8.65
CA PHE A 103 3.21 -1.23 9.63
C PHE A 103 4.29 -0.48 10.39
N LYS A 104 4.42 -0.80 11.67
CA LYS A 104 5.52 -0.29 12.49
C LYS A 104 6.12 -1.48 13.24
N ASP A 105 7.42 -1.68 13.04
CA ASP A 105 8.15 -2.78 13.66
C ASP A 105 7.48 -4.14 13.42
N GLY A 106 6.99 -4.33 12.20
CA GLY A 106 6.35 -5.57 11.76
C GLY A 106 4.89 -5.72 12.15
N LYS A 107 4.30 -4.72 12.81
CA LYS A 107 2.91 -4.79 13.26
C LYS A 107 2.05 -3.78 12.54
N LEU A 108 0.82 -4.18 12.21
CA LEU A 108 -0.16 -3.30 11.59
C LEU A 108 -0.60 -2.23 12.59
N VAL A 109 -0.42 -0.96 12.24
CA VAL A 109 -0.81 0.16 13.10
C VAL A 109 -1.90 1.03 12.48
N TYR A 110 -2.11 0.95 11.16
CA TYR A 110 -3.16 1.70 10.48
C TYR A 110 -3.60 0.95 9.22
N MET A 111 -4.90 0.94 8.98
CA MET A 111 -5.47 0.28 7.79
C MET A 111 -6.52 1.18 7.17
N MET A 112 -6.38 1.43 5.87
CA MET A 112 -7.39 2.10 5.05
C MET A 112 -7.96 1.05 4.10
N GLU A 113 -9.22 0.67 4.32
CA GLU A 113 -9.89 -0.34 3.52
C GLU A 113 -10.54 0.29 2.29
N ARG A 114 -10.93 -0.55 1.34
CA ARG A 114 -11.56 -0.08 0.11
C ARG A 114 -12.77 0.83 0.36
N TRP A 115 -13.61 0.50 1.34
CA TRP A 115 -14.79 1.32 1.61
C TRP A 115 -14.42 2.74 2.08
N GLN A 116 -13.23 2.93 2.64
CA GLN A 116 -12.71 4.23 3.03
C GLN A 116 -12.04 4.97 1.87
N ILE A 117 -11.79 4.27 0.77
CA ILE A 117 -11.17 4.84 -0.44
C ILE A 117 -12.23 5.25 -1.46
N GLU A 118 -13.24 4.40 -1.64
CA GLU A 118 -14.30 4.65 -2.62
C GLU A 118 -15.00 5.97 -2.35
N GLY A 119 -15.22 6.74 -3.41
CA GLY A 119 -15.93 8.01 -3.32
C GLY A 119 -15.11 9.15 -2.75
N ARG A 120 -13.81 8.93 -2.49
CA ARG A 120 -12.93 9.96 -1.94
C ARG A 120 -11.85 10.32 -2.95
N GLY A 121 -11.45 11.59 -2.94
CA GLY A 121 -10.39 12.05 -3.83
C GLY A 121 -9.00 11.76 -3.28
N PRO A 122 -7.96 11.84 -4.14
CA PRO A 122 -6.58 11.60 -3.72
C PRO A 122 -6.14 12.49 -2.56
N GLN A 123 -6.59 13.74 -2.52
CA GLN A 123 -6.22 14.66 -1.45
C GLN A 123 -6.77 14.23 -0.10
N GLU A 124 -8.00 13.72 -0.06
CA GLU A 124 -8.62 13.23 1.17
C GLU A 124 -7.91 11.98 1.68
N ILE A 125 -7.56 11.08 0.76
CA ILE A 125 -6.82 9.87 1.08
C ILE A 125 -5.42 10.23 1.61
N ALA A 126 -4.74 11.15 0.93
CA ALA A 126 -3.42 11.62 1.37
C ALA A 126 -3.49 12.28 2.74
N TYR A 127 -4.53 13.03 3.02
CA TYR A 127 -4.72 13.67 4.32
C TYR A 127 -4.77 12.63 5.44
N ASP A 128 -5.57 11.58 5.27
CA ASP A 128 -5.67 10.52 6.27
C ASP A 128 -4.35 9.77 6.45
N LEU A 129 -3.64 9.51 5.35
CA LEU A 129 -2.34 8.85 5.42
C LEU A 129 -1.30 9.71 6.12
N VAL A 130 -1.28 11.01 5.85
CA VAL A 130 -0.36 11.94 6.49
C VAL A 130 -0.63 12.01 8.00
N GLU A 131 -1.89 11.99 8.42
CA GLU A 131 -2.21 11.92 9.85
C GLU A 131 -1.64 10.66 10.49
N ALA A 132 -1.74 9.51 9.81
CA ALA A 132 -1.17 8.27 10.29
C ALA A 132 0.36 8.35 10.34
N PHE A 133 0.98 8.96 9.33
CA PHE A 133 2.44 9.15 9.32
C PHE A 133 2.89 10.02 10.48
N ASP A 134 2.17 11.10 10.76
CA ASP A 134 2.49 11.99 11.88
C ASP A 134 2.37 11.28 13.22
N GLN A 135 1.48 10.31 13.32
CA GLN A 135 1.28 9.55 14.54
C GLN A 135 2.30 8.44 14.73
N PHE A 136 2.67 7.73 13.66
CA PHE A 136 3.44 6.49 13.77
C PHE A 136 4.85 6.57 13.19
N CYS A 137 5.13 7.47 12.25
CA CYS A 137 6.45 7.58 11.63
C CYS A 137 7.32 8.55 12.40
N GLN A 138 8.63 8.32 12.33
CA GLN A 138 9.58 9.23 12.96
C GLN A 138 9.79 10.47 12.09
N GLY A 139 9.87 11.63 12.72
CA GLY A 139 10.18 12.86 12.03
C GLY A 139 11.65 12.91 11.61
N VAL A 140 11.89 13.72 10.58
CA VAL A 140 13.24 14.00 10.10
C VAL A 140 13.89 15.05 11.02
#